data_531df8924a82e2b54fbd59b33e92f053
#
_entry.id   531df8924a82e2b54fbd59b33e92f053
#
_cell.length_a   1.000
_cell.length_b   1.000
_cell.length_c   1.000
_cell.angle_alpha   90.00
_cell.angle_beta   90.00
_cell.angle_gamma   90.00
#
_symmetry.space_group_name_H-M   'P 1'
#
loop_
_entity.id
_entity.type
_entity.pdbx_description
1 polymer ?
#
loop_
_entity_poly.entity_id
_entity_poly.type
_entity_poly.pdbx_seq_one_letter_code
_entity_poly.pdbx_strand_id
1 'polypeptide(L)'
;MSLISMHGAWLSFSDAPLLDNAELHIEENERVCLVGRNGAGKSTLMKIINHELPLDDGRIVYEQDLVVARLQQDPPRNVAGSVYDFVAEGVAEQAEYLKRYHQISHLVMSDPSDKNLSELAKVQEMLEHHDLWQLENRITEVLAQLELDADTPLASLSGGWLRKAALGRALVSAPRVLLLDEPTNHLDIETIDWLETFLKSFSGSIVFISHDRSFIRNMATRIVDLDRGKLVSYPGDYDKYLVAKEEALRVEELQNAEFDRKLAQEEVWIRQGIKARRTRNEGRXXXXXXXXXXXXXR
;
A
#
# COMPACT_ATOMS: atom_id res chain seq x y z
N MET A 1 -12.30 0.90 16.78
CA MET A 1 -12.72 2.06 15.98
C MET A 1 -11.84 2.17 14.74
N SER A 2 -12.47 2.44 13.62
CA SER A 2 -11.74 2.49 12.35
C SER A 2 -10.97 3.78 12.19
N LEU A 3 -9.70 3.66 11.85
CA LEU A 3 -8.90 4.83 11.48
C LEU A 3 -9.23 5.28 10.07
N ILE A 4 -9.46 4.33 9.17
CA ILE A 4 -9.79 4.61 7.77
C ILE A 4 -10.91 3.67 7.37
N SER A 5 -11.93 4.23 6.71
CA SER A 5 -13.04 3.43 6.18
C SER A 5 -13.28 3.82 4.73
N MET A 6 -13.17 2.83 3.85
CA MET A 6 -13.41 3.01 2.43
C MET A 6 -14.72 2.34 2.08
N HIS A 7 -15.62 3.08 1.43
CA HIS A 7 -16.97 2.62 1.13
C HIS A 7 -17.27 2.74 -0.35
N GLY A 8 -17.70 1.65 -0.94
CA GLY A 8 -18.16 1.64 -2.32
C GLY A 8 -17.13 2.15 -3.30
N ALA A 9 -15.88 1.82 -3.09
CA ALA A 9 -14.79 2.40 -3.86
C ALA A 9 -14.77 1.87 -5.29
N TRP A 10 -14.67 2.79 -6.23
CA TRP A 10 -14.63 2.46 -7.64
C TRP A 10 -13.49 3.23 -8.28
N LEU A 11 -12.65 2.53 -9.01
CA LEU A 11 -11.57 3.16 -9.76
C LEU A 11 -11.25 2.32 -10.98
N SER A 12 -11.14 2.98 -12.14
CA SER A 12 -10.82 2.27 -13.38
C SER A 12 -9.97 3.15 -14.27
N PHE A 13 -8.92 2.56 -14.83
CA PHE A 13 -8.09 3.23 -15.83
C PHE A 13 -8.27 2.59 -17.21
N SER A 14 -9.03 1.50 -17.28
CA SER A 14 -9.24 0.77 -18.54
C SER A 14 -10.58 0.07 -18.43
N ASP A 15 -10.76 -0.96 -19.25
CA ASP A 15 -12.04 -1.65 -19.28
C ASP A 15 -12.37 -2.33 -17.96
N ALA A 16 -11.39 -2.98 -17.35
CA ALA A 16 -11.62 -3.68 -16.08
C ALA A 16 -11.30 -2.75 -14.93
N PRO A 17 -12.18 -2.61 -13.93
CA PRO A 17 -11.88 -1.74 -12.82
C PRO A 17 -10.82 -2.32 -11.90
N LEU A 18 -9.96 -1.43 -11.38
CA LEU A 18 -9.02 -1.81 -10.33
C LEU A 18 -9.74 -2.01 -9.01
N LEU A 19 -10.75 -1.19 -8.74
CA LEU A 19 -11.63 -1.34 -7.59
C LEU A 19 -13.06 -1.29 -8.08
N ASP A 20 -13.87 -2.20 -7.59
CA ASP A 20 -15.27 -2.37 -8.01
C ASP A 20 -16.13 -2.47 -6.78
N ASN A 21 -16.67 -1.34 -6.33
CA ASN A 21 -17.52 -1.28 -5.15
C ASN A 21 -16.81 -1.91 -3.94
N ALA A 22 -15.57 -1.53 -3.75
CA ALA A 22 -14.73 -2.16 -2.74
C ALA A 22 -14.93 -1.54 -1.37
N GLU A 23 -14.78 -2.37 -0.34
CA GLU A 23 -14.90 -1.96 1.06
C GLU A 23 -13.60 -2.29 1.77
N LEU A 24 -13.15 -1.38 2.63
CA LEU A 24 -11.94 -1.62 3.40
C LEU A 24 -11.98 -0.79 4.67
N HIS A 25 -11.63 -1.42 5.78
CA HIS A 25 -11.55 -0.74 7.06
C HIS A 25 -10.23 -1.05 7.71
N ILE A 26 -9.51 -0.01 8.14
CA ILE A 26 -8.25 -0.16 8.85
C ILE A 26 -8.49 0.24 10.28
N GLU A 27 -8.25 -0.70 11.20
CA GLU A 27 -8.48 -0.48 12.63
C GLU A 27 -7.19 -0.12 13.32
N GLU A 28 -7.30 0.29 14.58
CA GLU A 28 -6.12 0.61 15.38
C GLU A 28 -5.26 -0.62 15.60
N ASN A 29 -3.96 -0.41 15.58
CA ASN A 29 -2.96 -1.43 15.94
C ASN A 29 -3.03 -2.69 15.09
N GLU A 30 -3.38 -2.53 13.83
CA GLU A 30 -3.35 -3.63 12.86
C GLU A 30 -2.08 -3.57 12.03
N ARG A 31 -1.68 -4.75 11.56
CA ARG A 31 -0.68 -4.84 10.50
C ARG A 31 -1.31 -5.63 9.36
N VAL A 32 -1.79 -4.90 8.37
CA VAL A 32 -2.58 -5.45 7.28
C VAL A 32 -1.68 -5.64 6.07
N CYS A 33 -1.64 -6.86 5.56
CA CYS A 33 -0.90 -7.16 4.34
C CYS A 33 -1.85 -7.20 3.16
N LEU A 34 -1.57 -6.37 2.15
CA LEU A 34 -2.31 -6.42 0.90
C LEU A 34 -1.67 -7.45 -0.02
N VAL A 35 -2.46 -8.39 -0.48
CA VAL A 35 -1.98 -9.39 -1.43
C VAL A 35 -2.85 -9.34 -2.68
N GLY A 36 -2.37 -9.97 -3.73
CA GLY A 36 -3.07 -9.97 -5.01
C GLY A 36 -2.06 -10.17 -6.12
N ARG A 37 -2.56 -10.50 -7.30
CA ARG A 37 -1.68 -10.71 -8.44
C ARG A 37 -0.99 -9.41 -8.83
N ASN A 38 0.19 -9.53 -9.43
CA ASN A 38 0.88 -8.36 -9.96
C ASN A 38 -0.02 -7.69 -10.99
N GLY A 39 -0.08 -6.38 -10.90
CA GLY A 39 -0.96 -5.62 -11.75
C GLY A 39 -2.38 -5.52 -11.27
N ALA A 40 -2.69 -6.07 -10.10
CA ALA A 40 -4.05 -6.00 -9.56
C ALA A 40 -4.38 -4.64 -8.97
N GLY A 41 -3.37 -3.79 -8.73
CA GLY A 41 -3.64 -2.45 -8.24
C GLY A 41 -3.28 -2.21 -6.79
N LYS A 42 -2.45 -3.07 -6.20
CA LYS A 42 -2.11 -2.91 -4.78
C LYS A 42 -1.42 -1.58 -4.49
N SER A 43 -0.43 -1.24 -5.32
CA SER A 43 0.27 0.04 -5.14
C SER A 43 -0.65 1.23 -5.39
N THR A 44 -1.55 1.09 -6.34
CA THR A 44 -2.54 2.14 -6.61
C THR A 44 -3.44 2.34 -5.39
N LEU A 45 -3.85 1.25 -4.75
CA LEU A 45 -4.67 1.36 -3.55
C LEU A 45 -3.93 2.11 -2.45
N MET A 46 -2.62 1.86 -2.30
CA MET A 46 -1.85 2.62 -1.32
C MET A 46 -1.83 4.10 -1.63
N LYS A 47 -1.71 4.46 -2.91
CA LYS A 47 -1.73 5.87 -3.30
C LYS A 47 -3.08 6.50 -2.99
N ILE A 48 -4.16 5.75 -3.17
CA ILE A 48 -5.49 6.26 -2.83
C ILE A 48 -5.58 6.51 -1.32
N ILE A 49 -5.13 5.56 -0.52
CA ILE A 49 -5.18 5.71 0.93
C ILE A 49 -4.34 6.91 1.38
N ASN A 50 -3.24 7.18 0.69
CA ASN A 50 -2.34 8.28 1.04
C ASN A 50 -2.72 9.61 0.39
N HIS A 51 -3.93 9.74 -0.13
CA HIS A 51 -4.42 10.99 -0.76
C HIS A 51 -3.67 11.35 -2.04
N GLU A 52 -2.98 10.41 -2.68
CA GLU A 52 -2.24 10.71 -3.90
C GLU A 52 -3.09 10.54 -5.15
N LEU A 53 -4.15 9.76 -5.06
CA LEU A 53 -5.08 9.53 -6.16
C LEU A 53 -6.51 9.56 -5.65
N PRO A 54 -7.43 10.17 -6.40
CA PRO A 54 -8.83 10.11 -6.01
C PRO A 54 -9.51 8.86 -6.54
N LEU A 55 -10.61 8.50 -5.92
CA LEU A 55 -11.49 7.46 -6.43
C LEU A 55 -12.37 8.03 -7.54
N ASP A 56 -12.81 7.18 -8.47
CA ASP A 56 -13.83 7.58 -9.43
C ASP A 56 -15.20 7.68 -8.79
N ASP A 57 -15.48 6.82 -7.80
CA ASP A 57 -16.73 6.84 -7.06
C ASP A 57 -16.48 6.23 -5.71
N GLY A 58 -17.42 6.43 -4.79
CA GLY A 58 -17.27 5.99 -3.41
C GLY A 58 -16.58 7.04 -2.58
N ARG A 59 -16.24 6.67 -1.37
CA ARG A 59 -15.64 7.64 -0.45
C ARG A 59 -14.69 6.93 0.52
N ILE A 60 -13.76 7.71 1.05
CA ILE A 60 -12.89 7.28 2.13
C ILE A 60 -13.08 8.24 3.29
N VAL A 61 -13.33 7.69 4.45
CA VAL A 61 -13.52 8.47 5.67
C VAL A 61 -12.31 8.21 6.57
N TYR A 62 -11.67 9.29 7.01
CA TYR A 62 -10.50 9.20 7.89
C TYR A 62 -10.89 9.72 9.27
N GLU A 63 -10.32 9.10 10.29
CA GLU A 63 -10.48 9.64 11.64
C GLU A 63 -9.97 11.08 11.66
N GLN A 64 -10.60 11.90 12.49
CA GLN A 64 -10.22 13.31 12.55
C GLN A 64 -8.75 13.45 12.91
N ASP A 65 -8.07 14.32 12.17
CA ASP A 65 -6.64 14.63 12.37
C ASP A 65 -5.72 13.41 12.16
N LEU A 66 -6.19 12.42 11.42
CA LEU A 66 -5.36 11.26 11.12
C LEU A 66 -4.21 11.64 10.20
N VAL A 67 -3.01 11.25 10.57
CA VAL A 67 -1.83 11.41 9.72
C VAL A 67 -1.47 10.05 9.16
N VAL A 68 -1.39 9.97 7.84
CA VAL A 68 -0.98 8.78 7.10
C VAL A 68 0.34 9.10 6.42
N ALA A 69 1.31 8.22 6.52
CA ALA A 69 2.59 8.39 5.85
C ALA A 69 2.91 7.17 5.03
N ARG A 70 3.54 7.39 3.88
CA ARG A 70 3.90 6.31 2.98
C ARG A 70 5.41 6.27 2.81
N LEU A 71 6.00 5.09 3.00
CA LEU A 71 7.41 4.86 2.72
C LEU A 71 7.57 4.61 1.23
N GLN A 72 8.34 5.45 0.58
CA GLN A 72 8.58 5.31 -0.85
C GLN A 72 9.40 4.05 -1.12
N GLN A 73 9.09 3.43 -2.24
CA GLN A 73 9.70 2.15 -2.60
C GLN A 73 11.20 2.29 -2.86
N ASP A 74 11.57 3.31 -3.63
CA ASP A 74 12.97 3.54 -3.99
C ASP A 74 13.35 4.97 -3.66
N PRO A 75 13.87 5.22 -2.45
CA PRO A 75 14.28 6.59 -2.13
C PRO A 75 15.39 7.05 -3.06
N PRO A 76 15.40 8.33 -3.40
CA PRO A 76 16.43 8.83 -4.31
C PRO A 76 17.82 8.77 -3.68
N ARG A 77 18.80 8.37 -4.49
CA ARG A 77 20.17 8.25 -4.02
C ARG A 77 20.99 9.51 -4.28
N ASN A 78 20.57 10.31 -5.23
CA ASN A 78 21.35 11.47 -5.66
C ASN A 78 20.87 12.75 -5.02
N VAL A 79 20.40 12.66 -3.79
CA VAL A 79 19.91 13.83 -3.08
C VAL A 79 21.07 14.48 -2.33
N ALA A 80 21.23 15.77 -2.50
CA ALA A 80 22.23 16.52 -1.78
C ALA A 80 21.80 16.69 -0.32
N GLY A 81 22.79 16.89 0.54
CA GLY A 81 22.51 17.19 1.92
C GLY A 81 22.74 16.02 2.85
N SER A 82 22.40 16.25 4.09
CA SER A 82 22.65 15.31 5.16
C SER A 82 21.42 14.44 5.42
N VAL A 83 21.62 13.42 6.24
CA VAL A 83 20.52 12.61 6.74
C VAL A 83 19.48 13.49 7.43
N TYR A 84 19.92 14.45 8.22
CA TYR A 84 18.99 15.35 8.89
C TYR A 84 18.10 16.08 7.87
N ASP A 85 18.73 16.63 6.82
CA ASP A 85 17.98 17.36 5.81
C ASP A 85 16.90 16.49 5.17
N PHE A 86 17.28 15.26 4.85
CA PHE A 86 16.35 14.34 4.20
C PHE A 86 15.19 13.97 5.12
N VAL A 87 15.49 13.64 6.37
CA VAL A 87 14.46 13.24 7.32
C VAL A 87 13.53 14.41 7.64
N ALA A 88 14.09 15.62 7.76
CA ALA A 88 13.28 16.80 8.04
C ALA A 88 12.27 17.10 6.94
N GLU A 89 12.52 16.63 5.72
CA GLU A 89 11.56 16.85 4.63
C GLU A 89 10.20 16.21 4.91
N GLY A 90 10.13 15.30 5.87
CA GLY A 90 8.86 14.71 6.25
C GLY A 90 7.88 15.66 6.90
N VAL A 91 8.34 16.83 7.36
CA VAL A 91 7.43 17.83 7.93
C VAL A 91 7.18 18.99 6.95
N ALA A 92 7.49 18.76 5.68
CA ALA A 92 7.06 19.60 4.56
C ALA A 92 7.46 21.07 4.74
N GLU A 93 6.47 21.96 4.94
CA GLU A 93 6.74 23.39 4.94
C GLU A 93 7.70 23.83 6.04
N GLN A 94 7.67 23.17 7.17
CA GLN A 94 8.55 23.52 8.27
C GLN A 94 9.98 23.05 8.06
N ALA A 95 10.22 22.20 7.08
CA ALA A 95 11.53 21.59 6.90
C ALA A 95 12.63 22.61 6.67
N GLU A 96 12.36 23.69 5.91
CA GLU A 96 13.39 24.66 5.59
C GLU A 96 13.92 25.35 6.84
N TYR A 97 13.03 25.73 7.77
CA TYR A 97 13.49 26.33 9.01
C TYR A 97 14.35 25.39 9.81
N LEU A 98 13.93 24.12 9.87
CA LEU A 98 14.67 23.12 10.65
C LEU A 98 16.02 22.80 10.04
N LYS A 99 16.08 22.73 8.70
CA LYS A 99 17.36 22.51 8.02
C LYS A 99 18.33 23.67 8.29
N ARG A 100 17.84 24.89 8.21
CA ARG A 100 18.68 26.06 8.47
C ARG A 100 19.20 26.04 9.89
N TYR A 101 18.33 25.70 10.86
CA TYR A 101 18.76 25.63 12.24
C TYR A 101 19.86 24.57 12.42
N HIS A 102 19.69 23.41 11.84
CA HIS A 102 20.68 22.36 11.99
C HIS A 102 22.00 22.77 11.34
N GLN A 103 21.95 23.37 10.17
CA GLN A 103 23.14 23.77 9.46
C GLN A 103 23.92 24.82 10.24
N ILE A 104 23.24 25.86 10.72
CA ILE A 104 23.95 26.93 11.41
C ILE A 104 24.43 26.48 12.78
N SER A 105 23.68 25.61 13.46
CA SER A 105 24.12 25.06 14.74
C SER A 105 25.43 24.28 14.55
N HIS A 106 25.50 23.52 13.48
CA HIS A 106 26.70 22.74 13.19
C HIS A 106 27.87 23.65 12.83
N LEU A 107 27.61 24.67 12.02
CA LEU A 107 28.66 25.58 11.57
C LEU A 107 29.26 26.36 12.74
N VAL A 108 28.42 26.77 13.68
CA VAL A 108 28.89 27.53 14.84
C VAL A 108 29.88 26.73 15.68
N MET A 109 29.72 25.41 15.70
CA MET A 109 30.63 24.58 16.48
C MET A 109 32.08 24.66 15.97
N SER A 110 32.26 24.81 14.67
CA SER A 110 33.59 24.90 14.08
C SER A 110 34.00 26.32 13.77
N ASP A 111 33.07 27.24 13.65
CA ASP A 111 33.37 28.64 13.28
C ASP A 111 32.42 29.57 14.05
N PRO A 112 32.73 29.81 15.34
CA PRO A 112 31.86 30.65 16.16
C PRO A 112 32.10 32.15 15.95
N SER A 113 32.05 32.59 14.73
CA SER A 113 32.19 34.03 14.40
C SER A 113 30.94 34.79 14.86
N ASP A 114 31.10 36.10 14.96
CA ASP A 114 29.96 36.94 15.30
C ASP A 114 28.85 36.82 14.28
N LYS A 115 29.22 36.70 12.99
CA LYS A 115 28.23 36.54 11.94
C LYS A 115 27.44 35.24 12.13
N ASN A 116 28.14 34.14 12.39
CA ASN A 116 27.47 32.86 12.54
C ASN A 116 26.63 32.79 13.82
N LEU A 117 27.13 33.37 14.88
CA LEU A 117 26.36 33.42 16.14
C LEU A 117 25.10 34.25 15.97
N SER A 118 25.21 35.37 15.23
CA SER A 118 24.04 36.21 14.95
C SER A 118 23.03 35.47 14.11
N GLU A 119 23.50 34.71 13.12
CA GLU A 119 22.59 33.93 12.28
C GLU A 119 21.90 32.84 13.09
N LEU A 120 22.63 32.18 13.99
CA LEU A 120 22.04 31.18 14.84
C LEU A 120 20.92 31.77 15.70
N ALA A 121 21.17 32.96 16.26
CA ALA A 121 20.14 33.60 17.08
C ALA A 121 18.90 33.90 16.25
N LYS A 122 19.08 34.35 15.00
CA LYS A 122 17.95 34.63 14.13
C LYS A 122 17.12 33.37 13.86
N VAL A 123 17.80 32.27 13.56
CA VAL A 123 17.11 31.04 13.24
C VAL A 123 16.39 30.50 14.47
N GLN A 124 17.02 30.59 15.65
CA GLN A 124 16.37 30.18 16.89
C GLN A 124 15.09 30.98 17.14
N GLU A 125 15.14 32.28 16.85
CA GLU A 125 13.98 33.11 16.99
C GLU A 125 12.88 32.68 16.02
N MET A 126 13.25 32.31 14.80
CA MET A 126 12.26 31.83 13.82
C MET A 126 11.61 30.53 14.29
N LEU A 127 12.40 29.62 14.86
CA LEU A 127 11.83 28.38 15.39
C LEU A 127 10.85 28.67 16.51
N GLU A 128 11.19 29.62 17.37
CA GLU A 128 10.31 29.99 18.47
C GLU A 128 9.05 30.67 17.95
N HIS A 129 9.19 31.56 16.99
CA HIS A 129 8.05 32.25 16.42
C HIS A 129 7.08 31.31 15.77
N HIS A 130 7.56 30.29 15.05
CA HIS A 130 6.74 29.31 14.35
C HIS A 130 6.43 28.09 15.21
N ASP A 131 6.89 28.06 16.44
CA ASP A 131 6.61 26.96 17.38
C ASP A 131 7.10 25.64 16.84
N LEU A 132 8.36 25.59 16.41
CA LEU A 132 8.90 24.41 15.75
C LEU A 132 9.84 23.58 16.62
N TRP A 133 10.02 23.94 17.90
CA TRP A 133 10.93 23.18 18.75
C TRP A 133 10.47 21.75 18.98
N GLN A 134 9.16 21.53 19.02
CA GLN A 134 8.66 20.17 19.17
C GLN A 134 9.01 19.31 17.97
N LEU A 135 8.92 19.89 16.77
CA LEU A 135 9.29 19.15 15.56
C LEU A 135 10.78 18.85 15.56
N GLU A 136 11.59 19.81 15.99
CA GLU A 136 13.03 19.60 16.06
C GLU A 136 13.35 18.45 17.01
N ASN A 137 12.68 18.44 18.17
CA ASN A 137 12.87 17.34 19.10
C ASN A 137 12.43 16.00 18.52
N ARG A 138 11.34 16.00 17.77
CA ARG A 138 10.86 14.77 17.16
C ARG A 138 11.85 14.23 16.16
N ILE A 139 12.42 15.12 15.34
CA ILE A 139 13.43 14.69 14.36
C ILE A 139 14.59 14.05 15.10
N THR A 140 15.07 14.70 16.16
CA THR A 140 16.18 14.18 16.93
C THR A 140 15.84 12.80 17.50
N GLU A 141 14.65 12.64 18.04
CA GLU A 141 14.23 11.36 18.61
C GLU A 141 14.14 10.27 17.55
N VAL A 142 13.59 10.61 16.37
CA VAL A 142 13.47 9.64 15.30
C VAL A 142 14.85 9.18 14.83
N LEU A 143 15.76 10.13 14.67
CA LEU A 143 17.13 9.78 14.27
C LEU A 143 17.78 8.85 15.29
N ALA A 144 17.57 9.12 16.57
CA ALA A 144 18.13 8.27 17.63
C ALA A 144 17.52 6.87 17.58
N GLN A 145 16.21 6.77 17.42
CA GLN A 145 15.55 5.47 17.34
C GLN A 145 16.08 4.64 16.20
N LEU A 146 16.36 5.29 15.07
CA LEU A 146 16.83 4.59 13.88
C LEU A 146 18.34 4.46 13.83
N GLU A 147 19.04 4.98 14.85
CA GLU A 147 20.49 4.93 14.94
C GLU A 147 21.16 5.62 13.75
N LEU A 148 20.58 6.74 13.34
CA LEU A 148 21.07 7.52 12.21
C LEU A 148 21.87 8.71 12.71
N ASP A 149 23.00 8.97 12.07
CA ASP A 149 23.81 10.14 12.34
C ASP A 149 23.31 11.29 11.48
N ALA A 150 22.85 12.35 12.13
CA ALA A 150 22.23 13.49 11.43
C ALA A 150 23.15 14.10 10.38
N ASP A 151 24.44 14.07 10.59
CA ASP A 151 25.37 14.79 9.74
C ASP A 151 25.97 13.95 8.62
N THR A 152 25.65 12.67 8.58
CA THR A 152 26.13 11.82 7.51
C THR A 152 25.53 12.28 6.17
N PRO A 153 26.37 12.41 5.13
CA PRO A 153 25.81 12.74 3.82
C PRO A 153 24.88 11.63 3.34
N LEU A 154 23.73 12.01 2.85
CA LEU A 154 22.74 11.01 2.41
C LEU A 154 23.32 10.12 1.31
N ALA A 155 24.09 10.70 0.40
CA ALA A 155 24.64 9.97 -0.72
C ALA A 155 25.60 8.85 -0.31
N SER A 156 26.13 8.91 0.91
CA SER A 156 27.10 7.91 1.37
C SER A 156 26.43 6.68 2.00
N LEU A 157 25.12 6.67 2.16
CA LEU A 157 24.45 5.58 2.85
C LEU A 157 24.34 4.35 1.96
N SER A 158 24.48 3.17 2.58
CA SER A 158 24.15 1.92 1.91
C SER A 158 22.64 1.80 1.73
N GLY A 159 22.23 0.76 0.99
CA GLY A 159 20.80 0.57 0.75
C GLY A 159 19.98 0.42 2.01
N GLY A 160 20.49 -0.36 2.97
CA GLY A 160 19.76 -0.57 4.21
C GLY A 160 19.65 0.71 5.03
N TRP A 161 20.76 1.47 5.12
CA TRP A 161 20.73 2.72 5.87
C TRP A 161 19.88 3.77 5.17
N LEU A 162 19.89 3.77 3.83
CA LEU A 162 19.03 4.69 3.09
C LEU A 162 17.55 4.37 3.35
N ARG A 163 17.22 3.08 3.46
CA ARG A 163 15.86 2.69 3.78
C ARG A 163 15.48 3.15 5.19
N LYS A 164 16.41 3.06 6.14
CA LYS A 164 16.16 3.58 7.47
C LYS A 164 15.90 5.09 7.43
N ALA A 165 16.67 5.81 6.63
CA ALA A 165 16.48 7.25 6.51
C ALA A 165 15.11 7.57 5.90
N ALA A 166 14.68 6.79 4.91
CA ALA A 166 13.37 6.99 4.31
C ALA A 166 12.26 6.72 5.33
N LEU A 167 12.45 5.69 6.15
CA LEU A 167 11.50 5.42 7.22
C LEU A 167 11.45 6.59 8.21
N GLY A 168 12.62 7.16 8.54
CA GLY A 168 12.65 8.31 9.42
C GLY A 168 11.90 9.49 8.86
N ARG A 169 12.05 9.74 7.56
CA ARG A 169 11.30 10.84 6.94
C ARG A 169 9.80 10.62 7.06
N ALA A 170 9.35 9.40 6.91
CA ALA A 170 7.93 9.11 7.08
C ALA A 170 7.47 9.29 8.52
N LEU A 171 8.34 8.94 9.48
CA LEU A 171 7.96 8.93 10.89
C LEU A 171 7.91 10.30 11.52
N VAL A 172 8.62 11.30 10.98
CA VAL A 172 8.64 12.60 11.65
C VAL A 172 7.30 13.32 11.56
N SER A 173 6.42 12.89 10.68
CA SER A 173 5.05 13.44 10.66
C SER A 173 4.17 12.84 11.76
N ALA A 174 4.70 11.92 12.54
CA ALA A 174 3.97 11.23 13.60
C ALA A 174 2.71 10.54 13.08
N PRO A 175 2.86 9.63 12.11
CA PRO A 175 1.68 9.01 11.53
C PRO A 175 1.07 7.97 12.47
N ARG A 176 -0.24 7.81 12.35
CA ARG A 176 -0.92 6.68 13.00
C ARG A 176 -1.18 5.55 12.03
N VAL A 177 -1.01 5.79 10.73
CA VAL A 177 -1.07 4.73 9.72
C VAL A 177 0.16 4.87 8.85
N LEU A 178 0.91 3.79 8.73
CA LEU A 178 2.14 3.75 7.95
C LEU A 178 1.95 2.79 6.78
N LEU A 179 2.21 3.28 5.58
CA LEU A 179 2.04 2.50 4.36
C LEU A 179 3.41 2.12 3.82
N LEU A 180 3.63 0.83 3.63
CA LEU A 180 4.93 0.30 3.21
C LEU A 180 4.76 -0.54 1.94
N ASP A 181 5.42 -0.13 0.86
CA ASP A 181 5.36 -0.86 -0.40
C ASP A 181 6.69 -1.57 -0.60
N GLU A 182 6.68 -2.90 -0.47
CA GLU A 182 7.87 -3.75 -0.61
C GLU A 182 9.02 -3.27 0.28
N PRO A 183 8.78 -3.20 1.58
CA PRO A 183 9.80 -2.58 2.45
C PRO A 183 11.07 -3.39 2.61
N THR A 184 11.05 -4.69 2.32
CA THR A 184 12.24 -5.53 2.46
C THR A 184 13.03 -5.72 1.19
N ASN A 185 12.59 -5.13 0.06
CA ASN A 185 13.29 -5.31 -1.20
C ASN A 185 14.73 -4.84 -1.11
N HIS A 186 15.64 -5.71 -1.53
CA HIS A 186 17.08 -5.42 -1.62
C HIS A 186 17.73 -5.18 -0.27
N LEU A 187 17.10 -5.60 0.82
CA LEU A 187 17.69 -5.50 2.14
C LEU A 187 18.32 -6.82 2.55
N ASP A 188 19.39 -6.76 3.32
CA ASP A 188 20.00 -7.96 3.86
C ASP A 188 19.19 -8.47 5.07
N ILE A 189 19.55 -9.66 5.51
CA ILE A 189 18.78 -10.33 6.56
C ILE A 189 18.81 -9.53 7.87
N GLU A 190 19.95 -8.95 8.21
CA GLU A 190 20.06 -8.20 9.44
C GLU A 190 19.16 -6.96 9.43
N THR A 191 19.12 -6.27 8.30
CA THR A 191 18.26 -5.10 8.18
C THR A 191 16.79 -5.49 8.22
N ILE A 192 16.44 -6.61 7.60
CA ILE A 192 15.06 -7.08 7.65
C ILE A 192 14.67 -7.43 9.08
N ASP A 193 15.55 -8.11 9.80
CA ASP A 193 15.26 -8.44 11.20
C ASP A 193 15.05 -7.18 12.03
N TRP A 194 15.92 -6.20 11.81
CA TRP A 194 15.77 -4.93 12.50
C TRP A 194 14.43 -4.28 12.17
N LEU A 195 14.08 -4.27 10.88
CA LEU A 195 12.83 -3.65 10.43
C LEU A 195 11.62 -4.34 11.06
N GLU A 196 11.62 -5.67 11.11
CA GLU A 196 10.52 -6.39 11.74
C GLU A 196 10.36 -5.99 13.20
N THR A 197 11.47 -5.96 13.92
CA THR A 197 11.43 -5.59 15.33
C THR A 197 10.90 -4.17 15.51
N PHE A 198 11.39 -3.25 14.69
CA PHE A 198 10.96 -1.87 14.77
C PHE A 198 9.46 -1.73 14.48
N LEU A 199 8.99 -2.37 13.42
CA LEU A 199 7.59 -2.22 13.01
C LEU A 199 6.64 -2.85 14.03
N LYS A 200 7.06 -3.93 14.68
CA LYS A 200 6.23 -4.52 15.72
C LYS A 200 6.07 -3.60 16.92
N SER A 201 7.02 -2.73 17.15
CA SER A 201 6.94 -1.77 18.27
C SER A 201 6.25 -0.46 17.86
N PHE A 202 5.94 -0.30 16.58
CA PHE A 202 5.30 0.92 16.11
C PHE A 202 3.89 1.05 16.68
N SER A 203 3.60 2.19 17.30
CA SER A 203 2.31 2.42 17.93
C SER A 203 1.34 3.04 16.95
N GLY A 204 0.83 2.24 16.05
CA GLY A 204 -0.09 2.65 15.02
C GLY A 204 -0.41 1.45 14.17
N SER A 205 -1.08 1.70 13.07
CA SER A 205 -1.42 0.63 12.14
C SER A 205 -0.51 0.69 10.93
N ILE A 206 -0.28 -0.46 10.35
CA ILE A 206 0.58 -0.60 9.18
C ILE A 206 -0.22 -1.30 8.08
N VAL A 207 -0.13 -0.77 6.86
CA VAL A 207 -0.64 -1.45 5.68
C VAL A 207 0.55 -1.65 4.77
N PHE A 208 0.82 -2.89 4.39
CA PHE A 208 2.04 -3.16 3.63
C PHE A 208 1.79 -4.15 2.50
N ILE A 209 2.65 -4.07 1.50
CA ILE A 209 2.71 -4.98 0.37
C ILE A 209 4.07 -5.65 0.41
N SER A 210 4.11 -6.97 0.29
CA SER A 210 5.38 -7.69 0.27
C SER A 210 5.22 -8.99 -0.48
N HIS A 211 6.31 -9.43 -1.11
CA HIS A 211 6.41 -10.77 -1.71
C HIS A 211 7.28 -11.68 -0.86
N ASP A 212 7.78 -11.19 0.26
CA ASP A 212 8.63 -11.93 1.17
C ASP A 212 7.73 -12.69 2.14
N ARG A 213 7.58 -13.98 1.94
CA ARG A 213 6.65 -14.78 2.74
C ARG A 213 7.02 -14.78 4.21
N SER A 214 8.31 -14.81 4.50
CA SER A 214 8.76 -14.79 5.89
C SER A 214 8.36 -13.49 6.57
N PHE A 215 8.54 -12.38 5.86
CA PHE A 215 8.15 -11.07 6.39
C PHE A 215 6.65 -11.01 6.63
N ILE A 216 5.85 -11.50 5.66
CA ILE A 216 4.40 -11.50 5.82
C ILE A 216 4.02 -12.34 7.04
N ARG A 217 4.60 -13.53 7.16
CA ARG A 217 4.27 -14.44 8.26
C ARG A 217 4.59 -13.82 9.61
N ASN A 218 5.72 -13.10 9.68
CA ASN A 218 6.13 -12.49 10.94
C ASN A 218 5.34 -11.24 11.30
N MET A 219 4.80 -10.54 10.29
CA MET A 219 4.25 -9.21 10.52
C MET A 219 2.72 -9.15 10.47
N ALA A 220 2.09 -9.89 9.58
CA ALA A 220 0.68 -9.65 9.28
C ALA A 220 -0.23 -10.12 10.41
N THR A 221 -1.16 -9.26 10.80
CA THR A 221 -2.24 -9.66 11.70
C THR A 221 -3.54 -9.89 10.93
N ARG A 222 -3.59 -9.44 9.69
CA ARG A 222 -4.75 -9.63 8.82
C ARG A 222 -4.25 -9.53 7.38
N ILE A 223 -4.87 -10.32 6.50
CA ILE A 223 -4.55 -10.29 5.08
C ILE A 223 -5.76 -9.75 4.32
N VAL A 224 -5.53 -8.84 3.40
CA VAL A 224 -6.57 -8.34 2.52
C VAL A 224 -6.17 -8.65 1.09
N ASP A 225 -7.01 -9.40 0.41
CA ASP A 225 -6.73 -9.90 -0.94
C ASP A 225 -7.47 -9.04 -1.96
N LEU A 226 -6.73 -8.42 -2.85
CA LEU A 226 -7.30 -7.63 -3.94
C LEU A 226 -7.45 -8.55 -5.15
N ASP A 227 -8.68 -8.89 -5.49
CA ASP A 227 -8.97 -9.85 -6.55
C ASP A 227 -10.12 -9.32 -7.39
N ARG A 228 -9.84 -9.03 -8.65
CA ARG A 228 -10.85 -8.59 -9.61
C ARG A 228 -11.67 -7.42 -9.07
N GLY A 229 -10.97 -6.45 -8.50
CA GLY A 229 -11.59 -5.22 -8.01
C GLY A 229 -12.22 -5.32 -6.64
N LYS A 230 -12.25 -6.49 -6.04
CA LYS A 230 -12.84 -6.68 -4.71
C LYS A 230 -11.74 -6.86 -3.68
N LEU A 231 -12.01 -6.40 -2.47
CA LEU A 231 -11.12 -6.57 -1.34
C LEU A 231 -11.74 -7.57 -0.38
N VAL A 232 -11.07 -8.70 -0.20
CA VAL A 232 -11.57 -9.76 0.66
C VAL A 232 -10.65 -9.88 1.87
N SER A 233 -11.21 -9.73 3.05
CA SER A 233 -10.43 -9.74 4.29
C SER A 233 -10.40 -11.15 4.88
N TYR A 234 -9.18 -11.56 5.25
CA TYR A 234 -8.96 -12.86 5.90
C TYR A 234 -8.36 -12.57 7.27
N PRO A 235 -9.13 -12.73 8.34
CA PRO A 235 -8.57 -12.50 9.67
C PRO A 235 -7.60 -13.60 10.05
N GLY A 236 -6.63 -13.25 10.88
CA GLY A 236 -5.63 -14.20 11.32
C GLY A 236 -4.34 -14.06 10.56
N ASP A 237 -3.49 -15.07 10.71
CA ASP A 237 -2.14 -14.99 10.18
C ASP A 237 -2.07 -15.48 8.74
N TYR A 238 -0.87 -15.39 8.18
CA TYR A 238 -0.62 -15.70 6.78
C TYR A 238 -0.89 -17.16 6.47
N ASP A 239 -0.54 -18.07 7.37
CA ASP A 239 -0.77 -19.49 7.13
C ASP A 239 -2.26 -19.81 7.05
N LYS A 240 -3.05 -19.17 7.90
CA LYS A 240 -4.50 -19.34 7.83
C LYS A 240 -5.05 -18.78 6.52
N TYR A 241 -4.50 -17.65 6.07
CA TYR A 241 -4.91 -17.09 4.79
C TYR A 241 -4.63 -18.06 3.64
N LEU A 242 -3.44 -18.68 3.63
CA LEU A 242 -3.09 -19.61 2.55
C LEU A 242 -4.07 -20.78 2.50
N VAL A 243 -4.44 -21.31 3.65
CA VAL A 243 -5.40 -22.41 3.69
C VAL A 243 -6.77 -21.96 3.16
N ALA A 244 -7.23 -20.80 3.62
CA ALA A 244 -8.54 -20.29 3.20
C ALA A 244 -8.56 -19.98 1.72
N LYS A 245 -7.47 -19.43 1.19
CA LYS A 245 -7.40 -19.08 -0.23
C LYS A 245 -7.40 -20.34 -1.09
N GLU A 246 -6.67 -21.35 -0.68
CA GLU A 246 -6.66 -22.61 -1.42
C GLU A 246 -8.04 -23.23 -1.46
N GLU A 247 -8.76 -23.21 -0.34
CA GLU A 247 -10.10 -23.74 -0.28
C GLU A 247 -11.05 -22.94 -1.17
N ALA A 248 -10.94 -21.62 -1.15
CA ALA A 248 -11.80 -20.77 -1.98
C ALA A 248 -11.56 -21.05 -3.47
N LEU A 249 -10.30 -21.22 -3.85
CA LEU A 249 -10.00 -21.51 -5.25
C LEU A 249 -10.52 -22.88 -5.66
N ARG A 250 -10.43 -23.86 -4.77
CA ARG A 250 -10.95 -25.20 -5.06
C ARG A 250 -12.47 -25.16 -5.26
N VAL A 251 -13.17 -24.44 -4.39
CA VAL A 251 -14.61 -24.29 -4.54
C VAL A 251 -14.96 -23.61 -5.86
N GLU A 252 -14.23 -22.57 -6.22
CA GLU A 252 -14.46 -21.88 -7.48
C GLU A 252 -14.25 -22.81 -8.66
N GLU A 253 -13.19 -23.62 -8.64
CA GLU A 253 -12.93 -24.56 -9.70
C GLU A 253 -14.06 -25.58 -9.82
N LEU A 254 -14.56 -26.08 -8.71
CA LEU A 254 -15.67 -27.02 -8.74
C LEU A 254 -16.92 -26.39 -9.32
N GLN A 255 -17.20 -25.15 -8.93
CA GLN A 255 -18.36 -24.45 -9.47
C GLN A 255 -18.24 -24.22 -10.97
N ASN A 256 -17.05 -23.85 -11.42
CA ASN A 256 -16.81 -23.64 -12.85
C ASN A 256 -16.96 -24.95 -13.62
N ALA A 257 -16.43 -26.03 -13.07
CA ALA A 257 -16.57 -27.33 -13.72
C ALA A 257 -18.03 -27.76 -13.83
N GLU A 258 -18.78 -27.53 -12.78
CA GLU A 258 -20.20 -27.85 -12.78
C GLU A 258 -20.95 -27.02 -13.81
N PHE A 259 -20.63 -25.72 -13.88
CA PHE A 259 -21.24 -24.84 -14.86
C PHE A 259 -20.90 -25.31 -16.27
N ASP A 260 -19.64 -25.64 -16.52
CA ASP A 260 -19.22 -26.13 -17.85
C ASP A 260 -19.94 -27.42 -18.21
N ARG A 261 -20.11 -28.33 -17.26
CA ARG A 261 -20.78 -29.58 -17.51
C ARG A 261 -22.24 -29.34 -17.88
N LYS A 262 -22.91 -28.47 -17.14
CA LYS A 262 -24.30 -28.16 -17.46
C LYS A 262 -24.42 -27.50 -18.83
N LEU A 263 -23.48 -26.62 -19.15
CA LEU A 263 -23.50 -25.95 -20.44
C LEU A 263 -23.32 -26.97 -21.56
N ALA A 264 -22.39 -27.91 -21.38
CA ALA A 264 -22.19 -28.95 -22.40
C ALA A 264 -23.45 -29.80 -22.57
N GLN A 265 -24.10 -30.13 -21.46
CA GLN A 265 -25.33 -30.88 -21.52
C GLN A 265 -26.42 -30.14 -22.29
N GLU A 266 -26.52 -28.83 -22.03
CA GLU A 266 -27.49 -28.02 -22.75
C GLU A 266 -27.19 -28.00 -24.25
N GLU A 267 -25.91 -27.88 -24.60
CA GLU A 267 -25.54 -27.89 -26.03
C GLU A 267 -25.92 -29.20 -26.70
N VAL A 268 -25.63 -30.32 -26.02
CA VAL A 268 -26.00 -31.61 -26.55
C VAL A 268 -27.51 -31.71 -26.71
N TRP A 269 -28.24 -31.24 -25.71
CA TRP A 269 -29.69 -31.30 -25.73
C TRP A 269 -30.25 -30.45 -26.91
N ILE A 270 -29.67 -29.29 -27.10
CA ILE A 270 -30.11 -28.41 -28.22
C ILE A 270 -29.82 -29.07 -29.56
N ARG A 271 -28.64 -29.68 -29.68
CA ARG A 271 -28.31 -30.38 -30.92
C ARG A 271 -29.28 -31.52 -31.21
N GLN A 272 -29.63 -32.28 -30.19
CA GLN A 272 -30.57 -33.36 -30.33
C GLN A 272 -31.95 -32.83 -30.73
N GLY A 273 -32.35 -31.71 -30.12
CA GLY A 273 -33.61 -31.10 -30.45
C GLY A 273 -33.65 -30.62 -31.90
N ILE A 274 -32.56 -30.01 -32.34
CA ILE A 274 -32.47 -29.54 -33.71
C ILE A 274 -32.48 -30.74 -34.68
N LYS A 275 -31.76 -31.76 -34.34
CA LYS A 275 -31.73 -32.97 -35.18
C LYS A 275 -33.09 -33.61 -35.27
N ALA A 276 -33.80 -33.73 -34.17
CA ALA A 276 -35.15 -34.30 -34.18
C ALA A 276 -36.09 -33.46 -35.01
N ARG A 277 -35.97 -32.14 -34.88
CA ARG A 277 -36.81 -31.24 -35.63
C ARG A 277 -36.49 -31.33 -37.13
N ARG A 278 -35.21 -31.43 -37.46
CA ARG A 278 -34.79 -31.56 -38.85
C ARG A 278 -35.33 -32.87 -39.48
N THR A 279 -35.21 -33.94 -38.74
CA THR A 279 -35.71 -35.22 -39.22
C THR A 279 -37.22 -35.14 -39.51
N ARG A 280 -37.96 -34.52 -38.59
CA ARG A 280 -39.40 -34.37 -38.78
C ARG A 280 -39.70 -33.50 -40.00
N ASN A 281 -38.98 -32.41 -40.17
CA ASN A 281 -39.19 -31.49 -41.30
C ASN A 281 -38.80 -32.13 -42.61
N GLU A 282 -37.80 -32.98 -42.62
CA GLU A 282 -37.41 -33.67 -43.86
C GLU A 282 -38.53 -34.58 -44.32
N GLY A 283 -39.23 -35.19 -43.40
CA GLY A 283 -40.38 -36.03 -43.76
C GLY A 283 -41.53 -35.23 -44.33
N ARG A 284 -41.58 -33.94 -44.20
CA ARG A 284 -42.69 -33.12 -44.69
C ARG A 284 -42.30 -32.12 -45.73
N UNK A 285 -41.03 -32.06 -45.98
CA UNK A 285 -40.62 -31.21 -46.91
C UNK A 285 -40.58 -29.85 -46.52
N UNK A 286 -40.47 -29.79 -45.69
CA UNK A 286 -40.67 -28.59 -45.34
C UNK A 286 -39.56 -27.85 -45.06
N UNK A 287 -39.71 -27.14 -44.98
CA UNK A 287 -38.85 -26.37 -44.87
C UNK A 287 -38.01 -26.36 -43.75
N UNK A 288 -37.33 -26.02 -43.95
CA UNK A 288 -36.56 -26.03 -43.12
C UNK A 288 -36.83 -25.33 -42.00
N UNK A 289 -37.10 -25.74 -41.45
CA UNK A 289 -37.38 -25.24 -40.44
C UNK A 289 -36.44 -24.44 -39.91
N UNK A 290 -36.71 -23.77 -39.82
CA UNK A 290 -35.98 -23.04 -39.44
C UNK A 290 -35.15 -23.36 -38.45
N UNK A 291 -34.49 -23.30 -38.61
CA UNK A 291 -33.76 -23.57 -37.85
C UNK A 291 -33.90 -23.13 -36.61
N UNK A 292 -34.31 -23.55 -36.19
CA UNK A 292 -34.51 -23.28 -35.14
C UNK A 292 -33.63 -22.61 -34.47
N UNK A 293 -33.77 -22.04 -34.52
CA UNK A 293 -33.09 -21.51 -34.09
C UNK A 293 -32.23 -21.42 -33.17
N UNK A 294 -32.12 -21.22 -33.00
CA UNK A 294 -31.44 -21.07 -32.45
C UNK A 294 -30.62 -21.26 -31.52
N UNK A 295 -30.24 -21.55 -32.02
CA UNK A 295 -29.61 -21.95 -31.35
C UNK A 295 -29.09 -21.56 -30.32
N UNK A 296 -28.94 -21.45 -29.95
CA UNK A 296 -28.39 -21.31 -29.07
C UNK A 296 -28.17 -20.24 -28.42
N UNK A 297 -29.02 -19.89 -28.37
CA UNK A 297 -28.94 -19.13 -27.86
C UNK A 297 -28.27 -19.04 -26.82
N ARG A 298 -27.57 -18.39 -26.20
CA ARG A 298 -26.81 -18.18 -25.09
C ARG A 298 -26.74 -16.79 -24.61
#